data_87ad350b68c26c6293aaafc0d2deedc7
#
_entry.id   87ad350b68c26c6293aaafc0d2deedc7
#
_cell.length_a   1.000
_cell.length_b   1.000
_cell.length_c   1.000
_cell.angle_alpha   90.00
_cell.angle_beta   90.00
_cell.angle_gamma   90.00
#
_symmetry.space_group_name_H-M   'P 1'
#
loop_
_entity.id
_entity.type
_entity.pdbx_description
1 polymer ?
#
loop_
_entity_poly.entity_id
_entity_poly.type
_entity_poly.pdbx_seq_one_letter_code
_entity_poly.pdbx_strand_id
1 'polypeptide(L)'
;MEFKVVLFLPRDAASVPISRQVLDGCLETLGVTADTRTDIALALTEACANVVLHAGAADEYEVMAQASDDRCVIEVVNTGNGAAMMPPPSDPAPVTAEHGRGLKIIDAVTDNMRLTGNGMTTVHFEKALEWVPGAAGEHLSHGDQ
;
A
#
# COMPACT_ATOMS: atom_id res chain seq x y z
N MET A 1 -2.82 -11.35 -17.63
CA MET A 1 -3.84 -11.40 -16.55
C MET A 1 -3.51 -10.35 -15.51
N GLU A 2 -4.52 -9.70 -14.97
CA GLU A 2 -4.35 -8.71 -13.93
C GLU A 2 -5.13 -9.11 -12.70
N PHE A 3 -4.62 -8.74 -11.56
CA PHE A 3 -5.25 -8.96 -10.27
C PHE A 3 -5.44 -7.62 -9.59
N LYS A 4 -6.62 -7.38 -9.06
CA LYS A 4 -6.91 -6.13 -8.34
C LYS A 4 -7.73 -6.44 -7.10
N VAL A 5 -7.38 -5.81 -6.00
CA VAL A 5 -8.15 -5.89 -4.77
C VAL A 5 -8.32 -4.49 -4.19
N VAL A 6 -9.50 -4.23 -3.66
CA VAL A 6 -9.83 -2.97 -3.01
C VAL A 6 -10.42 -3.29 -1.65
N LEU A 7 -9.89 -2.66 -0.62
CA LEU A 7 -10.36 -2.84 0.75
C LEU A 7 -10.78 -1.49 1.30
N PHE A 8 -11.96 -1.42 1.89
CA PHE A 8 -12.40 -0.27 2.66
C PHE A 8 -12.31 -0.64 4.13
N LEU A 9 -11.51 0.09 4.87
CA LEU A 9 -11.15 -0.29 6.23
C LEU A 9 -11.46 0.82 7.21
N PRO A 10 -11.88 0.46 8.43
CA PRO A 10 -12.03 1.47 9.47
C PRO A 10 -10.65 1.96 9.91
N ARG A 11 -10.62 3.19 10.35
CA ARG A 11 -9.39 3.79 10.86
C ARG A 11 -9.13 3.30 12.28
N ASP A 12 -8.69 2.08 12.38
CA ASP A 12 -8.48 1.36 13.61
C ASP A 12 -7.19 0.56 13.47
N ALA A 13 -6.40 0.51 14.52
CA ALA A 13 -5.14 -0.23 14.50
C ALA A 13 -5.31 -1.69 14.07
N ALA A 14 -6.45 -2.30 14.40
CA ALA A 14 -6.72 -3.69 14.02
C ALA A 14 -6.86 -3.88 12.51
N SER A 15 -7.15 -2.81 11.77
CA SER A 15 -7.28 -2.93 10.31
C SER A 15 -5.94 -3.12 9.61
N VAL A 16 -4.85 -2.71 10.25
CA VAL A 16 -3.53 -2.80 9.62
C VAL A 16 -3.12 -4.25 9.35
N PRO A 17 -3.14 -5.16 10.35
CA PRO A 17 -2.83 -6.55 10.06
C PRO A 17 -3.85 -7.22 9.12
N ILE A 18 -5.09 -6.78 9.12
CA ILE A 18 -6.11 -7.33 8.22
C ILE A 18 -5.71 -7.05 6.77
N SER A 19 -5.38 -5.80 6.45
CA SER A 19 -4.99 -5.45 5.10
C SER A 19 -3.75 -6.22 4.65
N ARG A 20 -2.76 -6.33 5.53
CA ARG A 20 -1.54 -7.05 5.24
C ARG A 20 -1.81 -8.52 4.94
N GLN A 21 -2.63 -9.18 5.77
CA GLN A 21 -2.91 -10.60 5.60
C GLN A 21 -3.69 -10.88 4.34
N VAL A 22 -4.66 -10.03 4.00
CA VAL A 22 -5.43 -10.22 2.78
C VAL A 22 -4.54 -10.11 1.55
N LEU A 23 -3.74 -9.06 1.48
CA LEU A 23 -2.89 -8.86 0.31
C LEU A 23 -1.80 -9.94 0.23
N ASP A 24 -1.18 -10.27 1.35
CA ASP A 24 -0.14 -11.30 1.35
C ASP A 24 -0.70 -12.65 0.89
N GLY A 25 -1.88 -13.03 1.37
CA GLY A 25 -2.52 -14.26 0.95
C GLY A 25 -2.82 -14.31 -0.54
N CYS A 26 -3.27 -13.18 -1.09
CA CYS A 26 -3.52 -13.09 -2.53
C CYS A 26 -2.22 -13.26 -3.33
N LEU A 27 -1.17 -12.58 -2.92
CA LEU A 27 0.12 -12.64 -3.62
C LEU A 27 0.74 -14.02 -3.50
N GLU A 28 0.61 -14.66 -2.33
CA GLU A 28 1.10 -16.00 -2.14
C GLU A 28 0.39 -16.99 -3.07
N THR A 29 -0.92 -16.86 -3.18
CA THR A 29 -1.72 -17.71 -4.05
C THR A 29 -1.29 -17.57 -5.51
N LEU A 30 -0.95 -16.34 -5.91
CA LEU A 30 -0.46 -16.10 -7.27
C LEU A 30 0.95 -16.62 -7.50
N GLY A 31 1.71 -16.85 -6.45
CA GLY A 31 3.06 -17.39 -6.57
C GLY A 31 4.17 -16.35 -6.48
N VAL A 32 3.90 -15.21 -5.88
CA VAL A 32 4.94 -14.21 -5.62
C VAL A 32 5.88 -14.74 -4.54
N THR A 33 7.18 -14.51 -4.69
CA THR A 33 8.16 -15.02 -3.74
C THR A 33 7.97 -14.44 -2.34
N ALA A 34 8.41 -15.19 -1.34
CA ALA A 34 8.31 -14.76 0.05
C ALA A 34 9.06 -13.46 0.32
N ASP A 35 10.23 -13.29 -0.28
CA ASP A 35 11.02 -12.08 -0.08
C ASP A 35 10.28 -10.85 -0.60
N THR A 36 9.70 -10.95 -1.79
CA THR A 36 8.94 -9.86 -2.36
C THR A 36 7.69 -9.56 -1.53
N ARG A 37 7.00 -10.61 -1.07
CA ARG A 37 5.81 -10.44 -0.23
C ARG A 37 6.15 -9.78 1.10
N THR A 38 7.30 -10.11 1.67
CA THR A 38 7.74 -9.48 2.91
C THR A 38 7.94 -7.98 2.74
N ASP A 39 8.57 -7.58 1.65
CA ASP A 39 8.78 -6.16 1.37
C ASP A 39 7.45 -5.43 1.17
N ILE A 40 6.54 -6.03 0.42
CA ILE A 40 5.22 -5.44 0.20
C ILE A 40 4.44 -5.33 1.52
N ALA A 41 4.48 -6.39 2.32
CA ALA A 41 3.77 -6.39 3.61
C ALA A 41 4.32 -5.31 4.55
N LEU A 42 5.62 -5.13 4.56
CA LEU A 42 6.23 -4.10 5.40
C LEU A 42 5.82 -2.70 4.93
N ALA A 43 5.90 -2.45 3.63
CA ALA A 43 5.51 -1.15 3.08
C ALA A 43 4.02 -0.87 3.35
N LEU A 44 3.17 -1.86 3.14
CA LEU A 44 1.74 -1.71 3.36
C LEU A 44 1.43 -1.44 4.83
N THR A 45 2.11 -2.14 5.73
CA THR A 45 1.93 -1.94 7.17
C THR A 45 2.26 -0.48 7.54
N GLU A 46 3.37 0.04 7.04
CA GLU A 46 3.78 1.40 7.35
C GLU A 46 2.80 2.42 6.76
N ALA A 47 2.34 2.19 5.53
CA ALA A 47 1.40 3.11 4.89
C ALA A 47 0.06 3.14 5.62
N CYS A 48 -0.46 1.97 6.01
CA CYS A 48 -1.72 1.90 6.75
C CYS A 48 -1.56 2.50 8.15
N ALA A 49 -0.46 2.25 8.82
CA ALA A 49 -0.21 2.82 10.14
C ALA A 49 -0.16 4.35 10.07
N ASN A 50 0.42 4.90 9.01
CA ASN A 50 0.42 6.35 8.82
C ASN A 50 -0.99 6.90 8.76
N VAL A 51 -1.88 6.25 8.01
CA VAL A 51 -3.26 6.71 7.92
C VAL A 51 -3.95 6.62 9.27
N VAL A 52 -3.78 5.49 9.97
CA VAL A 52 -4.44 5.28 11.26
C VAL A 52 -3.97 6.32 12.28
N LEU A 53 -2.69 6.65 12.28
CA LEU A 53 -2.12 7.53 13.29
C LEU A 53 -2.22 9.01 12.94
N HIS A 54 -2.18 9.36 11.65
CA HIS A 54 -1.97 10.74 11.24
C HIS A 54 -3.02 11.32 10.30
N ALA A 55 -4.04 10.58 9.95
CA ALA A 55 -4.98 11.01 8.92
C ALA A 55 -6.08 11.96 9.40
N GLY A 56 -5.97 12.49 10.60
CA GLY A 56 -6.94 13.48 11.08
C GLY A 56 -8.27 12.84 11.44
N ALA A 57 -9.36 13.46 11.02
CA ALA A 57 -10.70 13.08 11.44
C ALA A 57 -11.37 12.03 10.54
N ALA A 58 -10.67 11.50 9.57
CA ALA A 58 -11.25 10.49 8.68
C ALA A 58 -11.55 9.21 9.46
N ASP A 59 -12.70 8.62 9.20
CA ASP A 59 -13.13 7.39 9.86
C ASP A 59 -12.72 6.15 9.10
N GLU A 60 -12.45 6.28 7.82
CA GLU A 60 -12.16 5.14 6.95
C GLU A 60 -11.00 5.46 6.03
N TYR A 61 -10.39 4.41 5.52
CA TYR A 61 -9.41 4.55 4.45
C TYR A 61 -9.55 3.39 3.49
N GLU A 62 -8.94 3.55 2.33
CA GLU A 62 -9.04 2.57 1.25
C GLU A 62 -7.64 2.07 0.92
N VAL A 63 -7.52 0.76 0.74
CA VAL A 63 -6.31 0.14 0.24
C VAL A 63 -6.65 -0.46 -1.12
N MET A 64 -5.92 -0.06 -2.14
CA MET A 64 -6.06 -0.63 -3.47
C MET A 64 -4.74 -1.24 -3.87
N ALA A 65 -4.78 -2.48 -4.35
CA ALA A 65 -3.59 -3.16 -4.84
C ALA A 65 -3.89 -3.75 -6.20
N GLN A 66 -2.98 -3.55 -7.13
CA GLN A 66 -3.10 -4.11 -8.47
C GLN A 66 -1.79 -4.77 -8.85
N ALA A 67 -1.86 -6.04 -9.19
CA ALA A 67 -0.70 -6.79 -9.66
C ALA A 67 -0.88 -7.10 -11.14
N SER A 68 0.15 -6.85 -11.90
CA SER A 68 0.20 -7.18 -13.31
C SER A 68 1.54 -7.87 -13.58
N ASP A 69 1.89 -8.03 -14.84
CA ASP A 69 2.95 -8.93 -15.26
C ASP A 69 4.22 -8.85 -14.42
N ASP A 70 4.68 -7.66 -14.10
CA ASP A 70 5.98 -7.49 -13.50
C ASP A 70 5.98 -6.62 -12.26
N ARG A 71 4.83 -6.07 -11.87
CA ARG A 71 4.81 -5.17 -10.71
C ARG A 71 3.49 -5.15 -9.98
N CYS A 72 3.57 -4.77 -8.74
CA CYS A 72 2.42 -4.53 -7.90
C CYS A 72 2.38 -3.04 -7.57
N VAL A 73 1.23 -2.42 -7.80
CA VAL A 73 0.99 -1.01 -7.47
C VAL A 73 0.01 -0.97 -6.32
N ILE A 74 0.35 -0.24 -5.29
CA ILE A 74 -0.49 -0.15 -4.09
C ILE A 74 -0.72 1.32 -3.76
N GLU A 75 -1.98 1.64 -3.44
CA GLU A 75 -2.34 2.96 -2.96
C GLU A 75 -3.13 2.84 -1.67
N VAL A 76 -2.75 3.63 -0.69
CA VAL A 76 -3.47 3.75 0.57
C VAL A 76 -4.01 5.17 0.64
N VAL A 77 -5.33 5.29 0.63
CA VAL A 77 -6.00 6.59 0.47
C VAL A 77 -6.89 6.85 1.68
N ASN A 78 -6.71 7.99 2.29
CA ASN A 78 -7.59 8.45 3.35
C ASN A 78 -8.84 9.04 2.71
N THR A 79 -9.97 8.32 2.77
CA THR A 79 -11.19 8.68 2.04
C THR A 79 -12.28 9.31 2.90
N GLY A 80 -12.03 9.54 4.17
CA GLY A 80 -13.06 10.04 5.06
C GLY A 80 -13.43 11.49 4.77
N ASN A 81 -14.65 11.86 5.16
CA ASN A 81 -15.15 13.22 4.97
C ASN A 81 -14.30 14.23 5.74
N GLY A 82 -13.74 13.84 6.86
CA GLY A 82 -12.90 14.72 7.62
C GLY A 82 -11.68 15.19 6.86
N ALA A 83 -11.10 14.31 6.06
CA ALA A 83 -9.94 14.67 5.26
C ALA A 83 -10.30 15.72 4.20
N ALA A 84 -11.46 15.59 3.60
CA ALA A 84 -11.92 16.52 2.58
C ALA A 84 -12.22 17.91 3.16
N MET A 85 -12.53 17.97 4.43
CA MET A 85 -12.85 19.22 5.09
C MET A 85 -11.66 19.91 5.73
N MET A 86 -10.55 19.24 5.79
CA MET A 86 -9.35 19.85 6.34
C MET A 86 -8.71 20.75 5.29
N PRO A 87 -8.33 21.98 5.66
CA PRO A 87 -7.60 22.81 4.71
C PRO A 87 -6.29 22.12 4.37
N PRO A 88 -5.89 22.15 3.09
CA PRO A 88 -4.59 21.63 2.76
C PRO A 88 -3.52 22.36 3.55
N PRO A 89 -2.56 21.66 4.11
CA PRO A 89 -1.49 22.35 4.83
C PRO A 89 -0.76 23.26 3.87
N SER A 90 -0.61 24.51 4.25
CA SER A 90 0.12 25.47 3.43
C SER A 90 1.61 25.11 3.39
N ASP A 91 2.06 24.45 4.42
CA ASP A 91 3.41 23.90 4.46
C ASP A 91 3.31 22.40 4.68
N PRO A 92 4.31 21.64 4.22
CA PRO A 92 4.34 20.23 4.58
C PRO A 92 4.27 20.12 6.09
N ALA A 93 3.34 19.30 6.58
CA ALA A 93 3.26 19.09 8.02
C ALA A 93 4.63 18.66 8.53
N PRO A 94 5.05 19.13 9.71
CA PRO A 94 6.30 18.65 10.26
C PRO A 94 6.26 17.14 10.31
N VAL A 95 7.23 16.51 9.70
CA VAL A 95 7.31 15.06 9.71
C VAL A 95 7.77 14.66 11.10
N THR A 96 6.90 14.01 11.87
CA THR A 96 7.31 13.47 13.16
C THR A 96 8.33 12.37 12.90
N ALA A 97 9.15 12.05 13.91
CA ALA A 97 10.13 10.98 13.74
C ALA A 97 9.48 9.66 13.32
N GLU A 98 8.29 9.37 13.87
CA GLU A 98 7.59 8.15 13.53
C GLU A 98 7.09 8.17 12.10
N HIS A 99 6.49 9.28 11.67
CA HIS A 99 5.99 9.43 10.31
C HIS A 99 7.13 9.34 9.30
N GLY A 100 8.24 10.04 9.56
CA GLY A 100 9.38 10.00 8.68
C GLY A 100 10.03 8.63 8.60
N ARG A 101 10.05 7.90 9.70
CA ARG A 101 10.60 6.55 9.73
C ARG A 101 9.78 5.62 8.85
N GLY A 102 8.45 5.66 8.96
CA GLY A 102 7.57 4.83 8.16
C GLY A 102 7.75 5.09 6.68
N LEU A 103 7.81 6.36 6.27
CA LEU A 103 8.00 6.71 4.87
C LEU A 103 9.35 6.27 4.36
N LYS A 104 10.40 6.36 5.18
CA LYS A 104 11.72 5.87 4.80
C LYS A 104 11.74 4.37 4.61
N ILE A 105 11.00 3.63 5.44
CA ILE A 105 10.89 2.18 5.29
C ILE A 105 10.23 1.84 3.96
N ILE A 106 9.11 2.51 3.64
CA ILE A 106 8.43 2.28 2.37
C ILE A 106 9.38 2.53 1.21
N ASP A 107 10.06 3.67 1.24
CA ASP A 107 10.99 4.02 0.16
C ASP A 107 12.12 3.01 0.03
N ALA A 108 12.59 2.47 1.16
CA ALA A 108 13.72 1.55 1.16
C ALA A 108 13.37 0.17 0.58
N VAL A 109 12.13 -0.28 0.73
CA VAL A 109 11.74 -1.64 0.33
C VAL A 109 10.92 -1.68 -0.95
N THR A 110 10.63 -0.54 -1.54
CA THR A 110 9.85 -0.46 -2.79
C THR A 110 10.68 0.21 -3.87
N ASP A 111 10.21 0.11 -5.11
CA ASP A 111 10.90 0.69 -6.25
C ASP A 111 10.54 2.15 -6.49
N ASN A 112 9.37 2.55 -6.01
CA ASN A 112 8.88 3.91 -6.21
C ASN A 112 7.85 4.20 -5.15
N MET A 113 7.91 5.40 -4.58
CA MET A 113 6.95 5.82 -3.56
C MET A 113 6.61 7.29 -3.81
N ARG A 114 5.33 7.62 -3.71
CA ARG A 114 4.86 8.99 -3.85
C ARG A 114 3.80 9.29 -2.82
N LEU A 115 3.81 10.53 -2.36
CA LEU A 115 2.75 11.06 -1.50
C LEU A 115 1.99 12.11 -2.28
N THR A 116 0.67 12.05 -2.21
CA THR A 116 -0.17 13.11 -2.78
C THR A 116 -1.14 13.57 -1.71
N GLY A 117 -1.35 14.87 -1.61
CA GLY A 117 -2.12 15.41 -0.52
C GLY A 117 -2.99 16.58 -0.89
N ASN A 118 -3.98 16.43 -1.73
CA ASN A 118 -4.93 17.48 -2.04
C ASN A 118 -6.19 17.31 -1.18
N GLY A 119 -6.07 17.55 0.13
CA GLY A 119 -7.15 17.31 1.07
C GLY A 119 -7.34 15.84 1.40
N MET A 120 -6.68 14.97 0.68
CA MET A 120 -6.61 13.53 0.96
C MET A 120 -5.14 13.14 0.97
N THR A 121 -4.75 12.34 1.93
CA THR A 121 -3.39 11.81 1.95
C THR A 121 -3.39 10.46 1.25
N THR A 122 -2.65 10.36 0.20
CA THR A 122 -2.48 9.11 -0.53
C THR A 122 -1.02 8.71 -0.52
N VAL A 123 -0.77 7.48 -0.10
CA VAL A 123 0.56 6.89 -0.22
C VAL A 123 0.50 5.91 -1.38
N HIS A 124 1.31 6.15 -2.38
CA HIS A 124 1.41 5.30 -3.56
C HIS A 124 2.78 4.68 -3.58
N PHE A 125 2.86 3.37 -3.75
CA PHE A 125 4.14 2.72 -3.95
C PHE A 125 4.02 1.54 -4.92
N GLU A 126 5.14 1.18 -5.51
CA GLU A 126 5.23 0.11 -6.51
C GLU A 126 6.37 -0.81 -6.16
N LYS A 127 6.18 -2.08 -6.44
CA LYS A 127 7.21 -3.09 -6.20
C LYS A 127 7.25 -4.06 -7.38
N ALA A 128 8.44 -4.30 -7.90
CA ALA A 128 8.64 -5.33 -8.93
C ALA A 128 8.33 -6.69 -8.33
N LEU A 129 7.64 -7.53 -9.10
CA LEU A 129 7.25 -8.84 -8.63
C LEU A 129 8.24 -9.89 -9.09
N GLU A 130 8.53 -10.81 -8.18
CA GLU A 130 9.30 -12.00 -8.47
C GLU A 130 8.42 -13.20 -8.21
N TRP A 131 8.48 -14.17 -9.09
CA TRP A 131 7.58 -15.32 -9.06
C TRP A 131 8.35 -16.58 -8.73
N VAL A 132 7.71 -17.48 -7.95
CA VAL A 132 8.29 -18.79 -7.76
C VAL A 132 8.17 -19.56 -9.06
N PRO A 133 9.15 -20.43 -9.42
CA PRO A 133 9.09 -21.17 -10.67
C PRO A 133 7.84 -22.04 -10.76
N GLY A 134 7.16 -21.99 -11.90
CA GLY A 134 5.94 -22.78 -12.14
C GLY A 134 4.70 -22.20 -11.52
N ALA A 135 4.78 -21.02 -10.90
CA ALA A 135 3.64 -20.39 -10.27
C ALA A 135 2.62 -19.92 -11.34
N ALA A 136 1.35 -19.86 -10.93
CA ALA A 136 0.31 -19.34 -11.80
C ALA A 136 0.61 -17.92 -12.25
N GLY A 137 1.12 -17.10 -11.36
CA GLY A 137 1.46 -15.72 -11.68
C GLY A 137 2.67 -15.57 -12.57
N GLU A 138 3.50 -16.58 -12.67
CA GLU A 138 4.64 -16.55 -13.58
C GLU A 138 4.23 -16.33 -15.02
N HIS A 139 3.05 -16.79 -15.36
CA HIS A 139 2.52 -16.59 -16.71
C HIS A 139 2.21 -15.12 -17.00
N LEU A 140 2.03 -14.33 -15.98
CA LEU A 140 1.81 -12.91 -16.16
C LEU A 140 3.07 -12.21 -16.66
N SER A 141 4.23 -12.64 -16.18
CA SER A 141 5.49 -11.98 -16.54
C SER A 141 6.07 -12.50 -17.83
N HIS A 142 5.70 -13.72 -18.24
CA HIS A 142 6.19 -14.30 -19.50
C HIS A 142 5.29 -13.97 -20.68
N GLY A 143 4.19 -13.31 -20.43
CA GLY A 143 3.26 -13.03 -21.49
C GLY A 143 2.66 -14.30 -22.01
N ASP A 144 2.40 -14.28 -23.30
CA ASP A 144 1.74 -15.34 -23.95
C ASP A 144 2.74 -16.18 -24.74
N GLN A 145 2.81 -17.41 -24.45
CA GLN A 145 3.72 -18.34 -25.15
C GLN A 145 2.98 -19.20 -26.14
#